data_d1f9e4bd54e6333026364c1629fb2fab
#
_entry.id   d1f9e4bd54e6333026364c1629fb2fab
#
_cell.length_a   1.000
_cell.length_b   1.000
_cell.length_c   1.000
_cell.angle_alpha   90.00
_cell.angle_beta   90.00
_cell.angle_gamma   90.00
#
_symmetry.space_group_name_H-M   'P 1'
#
loop_
_entity.id
_entity.type
_entity.pdbx_description
1 polymer ?
#
loop_
_entity_poly.entity_id
_entity_poly.type
_entity_poly.pdbx_seq_one_letter_code
_entity_poly.pdbx_strand_id
1 'polypeptide(L)'
;ITTRLVGSEMCIRDRHCIKVREIMESEGIDERLIHAVVSHGYGITVDTAPEHEMEKVLYAVDELTGLIGAVAIMRPSRSVEDLELKSVKKKYKSHGFAAGCSREVIERGAEMLGWDLDTLIEQTILAMRASIHVE
;
A
#
# COMPACT_ATOMS: atom_id res chain seq x y z
N ILE A 1 -4.79 -27.01 4.39
CA ILE A 1 -4.84 -25.73 3.65
C ILE A 1 -5.04 -24.55 4.62
N THR A 2 -4.60 -24.70 5.85
CA THR A 2 -4.82 -23.69 6.91
C THR A 2 -3.57 -22.84 7.14
N THR A 3 -2.67 -22.86 6.23
CA THR A 3 -1.32 -22.34 6.45
C THR A 3 -1.15 -20.91 5.96
N ARG A 4 -2.23 -20.25 5.60
CA ARG A 4 -1.99 -19.14 4.69
C ARG A 4 -2.30 -17.79 5.22
N LEU A 5 -2.87 -17.69 6.39
CA LEU A 5 -3.04 -16.41 7.10
C LEU A 5 -1.81 -16.00 7.92
N VAL A 6 -0.93 -16.93 8.17
CA VAL A 6 0.38 -16.66 8.79
C VAL A 6 1.30 -15.88 7.85
N GLY A 7 1.01 -15.90 6.55
CA GLY A 7 1.80 -15.19 5.56
C GLY A 7 1.63 -13.67 5.56
N SER A 8 0.50 -13.13 5.98
CA SER A 8 0.28 -11.68 5.88
C SER A 8 1.01 -10.87 6.95
N GLU A 9 1.15 -11.39 8.15
CA GLU A 9 1.99 -10.76 9.17
C GLU A 9 3.49 -10.95 8.91
N MET A 10 3.82 -12.01 8.20
CA MET A 10 5.17 -12.28 7.74
C MET A 10 5.54 -11.41 6.53
N CYS A 11 4.60 -10.90 5.77
CA CYS A 11 4.85 -10.07 4.59
C CYS A 11 5.67 -8.82 4.90
N ILE A 12 5.41 -8.14 6.00
CA ILE A 12 6.13 -6.91 6.37
C ILE A 12 7.49 -7.21 7.00
N ARG A 13 7.67 -8.41 7.59
CA ARG A 13 8.89 -8.78 8.32
C ARG A 13 9.77 -9.81 7.63
N ASP A 14 9.28 -10.48 6.61
CA ASP A 14 9.80 -11.78 6.15
C ASP A 14 10.22 -11.84 4.70
N ARG A 15 10.95 -10.86 4.20
CA ARG A 15 11.62 -11.01 2.89
C ARG A 15 10.70 -11.46 1.73
N HIS A 16 9.39 -11.16 1.80
CA HIS A 16 8.47 -11.60 0.75
C HIS A 16 8.87 -11.07 -0.63
N CYS A 17 9.43 -9.86 -0.71
CA CYS A 17 9.93 -9.29 -1.95
C CYS A 17 11.13 -10.10 -2.51
N ILE A 18 11.98 -10.64 -1.64
CA ILE A 18 13.09 -11.52 -2.07
C ILE A 18 12.53 -12.83 -2.61
N LYS A 19 11.59 -13.42 -1.89
CA LYS A 19 11.00 -14.69 -2.28
C LYS A 19 10.14 -14.59 -3.53
N VAL A 20 9.40 -13.51 -3.70
CA VAL A 20 8.61 -13.28 -4.91
C VAL A 20 9.52 -13.06 -6.11
N ARG A 21 10.66 -12.40 -5.95
CA ARG A 21 11.69 -12.29 -7.01
C ARG A 21 12.13 -13.67 -7.48
N GLU A 22 12.54 -14.55 -6.56
CA GLU A 22 12.98 -15.91 -6.90
C GLU A 22 11.91 -16.69 -7.70
N ILE A 23 10.64 -16.58 -7.27
CA ILE A 23 9.52 -17.23 -7.96
C ILE A 23 9.33 -16.65 -9.36
N MET A 24 9.28 -15.33 -9.49
CA MET A 24 9.05 -14.67 -10.77
C MET A 24 10.19 -14.92 -11.76
N GLU A 25 11.43 -14.95 -11.30
CA GLU A 25 12.60 -15.32 -12.11
C GLU A 25 12.49 -16.77 -12.59
N SER A 26 12.07 -17.71 -11.73
CA SER A 26 11.88 -19.11 -12.09
C SER A 26 10.78 -19.34 -13.13
N GLU A 27 9.76 -18.48 -13.13
CA GLU A 27 8.66 -18.48 -14.09
C GLU A 27 8.97 -17.71 -15.39
N GLY A 28 10.18 -17.12 -15.50
CA GLY A 28 10.60 -16.38 -16.69
C GLY A 28 9.86 -15.05 -16.89
N ILE A 29 9.41 -14.43 -15.81
CA ILE A 29 8.72 -13.13 -15.86
C ILE A 29 9.71 -12.03 -16.27
N ASP A 30 9.23 -11.04 -17.03
CA ASP A 30 10.01 -9.88 -17.46
C ASP A 30 10.59 -9.12 -16.26
N GLU A 31 11.88 -8.76 -16.33
CA GLU A 31 12.60 -8.10 -15.23
C GLU A 31 11.96 -6.77 -14.84
N ARG A 32 11.31 -6.06 -15.75
CA ARG A 32 10.59 -4.82 -15.45
C ARG A 32 9.39 -5.05 -14.53
N LEU A 33 8.70 -6.19 -14.71
CA LEU A 33 7.60 -6.58 -13.83
C LEU A 33 8.13 -7.04 -12.47
N ILE A 34 9.23 -7.76 -12.45
CA ILE A 34 9.92 -8.17 -11.23
C ILE A 34 10.34 -6.94 -10.43
N HIS A 35 10.97 -5.96 -11.09
CA HIS A 35 11.37 -4.70 -10.46
C HIS A 35 10.17 -3.96 -9.87
N ALA A 36 9.08 -3.84 -10.63
CA ALA A 36 7.86 -3.18 -10.18
C ALA A 36 7.25 -3.83 -8.94
N VAL A 37 7.21 -5.17 -8.92
CA VAL A 37 6.70 -5.92 -7.75
C VAL A 37 7.64 -5.80 -6.56
N VAL A 38 8.95 -5.93 -6.76
CA VAL A 38 9.92 -5.94 -5.66
C VAL A 38 10.09 -4.56 -5.02
N SER A 39 10.02 -3.50 -5.82
CA SER A 39 10.27 -2.12 -5.36
C SER A 39 9.24 -1.60 -4.34
N HIS A 40 8.04 -2.22 -4.21
CA HIS A 40 7.11 -1.80 -3.17
C HIS A 40 7.64 -2.06 -1.74
N GLY A 41 8.60 -2.96 -1.58
CA GLY A 41 9.27 -3.22 -0.30
C GLY A 41 10.47 -2.34 0.00
N TYR A 42 10.71 -1.29 -0.78
CA TYR A 42 11.86 -0.40 -0.65
C TYR A 42 12.01 0.20 0.75
N GLY A 43 13.20 0.10 1.29
CA GLY A 43 13.54 0.61 2.61
C GLY A 43 12.95 -0.18 3.79
N ILE A 44 12.24 -1.30 3.53
CA ILE A 44 11.71 -2.22 4.53
C ILE A 44 12.35 -3.60 4.37
N THR A 45 12.21 -4.19 3.20
CA THR A 45 12.67 -5.57 2.91
C THR A 45 13.72 -5.63 1.81
N VAL A 46 13.80 -4.63 0.97
CA VAL A 46 14.73 -4.53 -0.17
C VAL A 46 15.26 -3.12 -0.33
N ASP A 47 16.41 -3.00 -1.03
CA ASP A 47 17.03 -1.72 -1.39
C ASP A 47 16.67 -1.27 -2.82
N THR A 48 15.80 -2.02 -3.50
CA THR A 48 15.34 -1.71 -4.85
C THR A 48 14.34 -0.53 -4.80
N ALA A 49 14.79 0.65 -5.20
CA ALA A 49 13.96 1.86 -5.18
C ALA A 49 12.94 1.87 -6.33
N PRO A 50 11.73 2.40 -6.12
CA PRO A 50 10.78 2.66 -7.18
C PRO A 50 11.34 3.68 -8.19
N GLU A 51 11.37 3.34 -9.46
CA GLU A 51 11.88 4.21 -10.54
C GLU A 51 10.73 4.72 -11.41
N HIS A 52 9.89 3.82 -11.89
CA HIS A 52 8.74 4.16 -12.73
C HIS A 52 7.63 4.82 -11.90
N GLU A 53 6.87 5.72 -12.52
CA GLU A 53 5.79 6.44 -11.82
C GLU A 53 4.74 5.48 -11.21
N MET A 54 4.38 4.43 -11.92
CA MET A 54 3.49 3.38 -11.41
C MET A 54 4.04 2.69 -10.15
N GLU A 55 5.34 2.45 -10.10
CA GLU A 55 5.99 1.86 -8.92
C GLU A 55 5.95 2.80 -7.72
N LYS A 56 6.15 4.11 -7.97
CA LYS A 56 6.06 5.14 -6.92
C LYS A 56 4.64 5.25 -6.39
N VAL A 57 3.64 5.17 -7.27
CA VAL A 57 2.23 5.12 -6.86
C VAL A 57 1.98 3.87 -6.00
N LEU A 58 2.38 2.69 -6.47
CA LEU A 58 2.22 1.44 -5.73
C LEU A 58 2.85 1.52 -4.34
N TYR A 59 4.09 2.00 -4.26
CA TYR A 59 4.80 2.20 -3.01
C TYR A 59 4.07 3.15 -2.05
N ALA A 60 3.55 4.27 -2.57
CA ALA A 60 2.86 5.29 -1.78
C ALA A 60 1.50 4.82 -1.24
N VAL A 61 0.77 4.00 -2.01
CA VAL A 61 -0.61 3.61 -1.67
C VAL A 61 -0.71 2.27 -0.93
N ASP A 62 0.32 1.44 -0.95
CA ASP A 62 0.30 0.11 -0.35
C ASP A 62 -0.12 0.18 1.13
N GLU A 63 0.62 0.88 1.94
CA GLU A 63 0.30 1.11 3.35
C GLU A 63 -0.96 1.98 3.55
N LEU A 64 -1.19 2.94 2.66
CA LEU A 64 -2.29 3.89 2.77
C LEU A 64 -3.65 3.23 2.52
N THR A 65 -3.74 2.29 1.59
CA THR A 65 -4.99 1.55 1.33
C THR A 65 -5.43 0.75 2.53
N GLY A 66 -4.49 0.14 3.25
CA GLY A 66 -4.76 -0.55 4.51
C GLY A 66 -5.31 0.38 5.59
N LEU A 67 -4.72 1.57 5.73
CA LEU A 67 -5.19 2.58 6.68
C LEU A 67 -6.58 3.10 6.30
N ILE A 68 -6.84 3.42 5.03
CA ILE A 68 -8.15 3.87 4.54
C ILE A 68 -9.20 2.79 4.73
N GLY A 69 -8.87 1.53 4.42
CA GLY A 69 -9.74 0.38 4.64
C GLY A 69 -10.13 0.22 6.12
N ALA A 70 -9.16 0.36 7.02
CA ALA A 70 -9.42 0.31 8.45
C ALA A 70 -10.35 1.46 8.91
N VAL A 71 -10.20 2.66 8.36
CA VAL A 71 -11.12 3.78 8.66
C VAL A 71 -12.53 3.48 8.14
N ALA A 72 -12.65 2.95 6.91
CA ALA A 72 -13.92 2.60 6.31
C ALA A 72 -14.69 1.56 7.14
N ILE A 73 -14.02 0.49 7.57
CA ILE A 73 -14.62 -0.59 8.38
C ILE A 73 -15.18 -0.08 9.72
N MET A 74 -14.56 0.95 10.29
CA MET A 74 -15.04 1.55 11.56
C MET A 74 -16.26 2.45 11.38
N ARG A 75 -16.66 2.78 10.17
CA ARG A 75 -17.85 3.58 9.90
C ARG A 75 -19.12 2.72 9.95
N PRO A 76 -20.29 3.29 10.22
CA PRO A 76 -21.55 2.55 10.16
C PRO A 76 -21.81 1.94 8.77
N SER A 77 -21.43 2.65 7.69
CA SER A 77 -21.56 2.18 6.31
C SER A 77 -20.61 1.04 5.95
N ARG A 78 -19.48 0.92 6.66
CA ARG A 78 -18.37 0.00 6.34
C ARG A 78 -17.89 0.10 4.89
N SER A 79 -18.04 1.27 4.29
CA SER A 79 -17.72 1.52 2.88
C SER A 79 -16.79 2.73 2.73
N VAL A 80 -16.03 2.75 1.64
CA VAL A 80 -15.25 3.92 1.23
C VAL A 80 -16.09 4.92 0.43
N GLU A 81 -17.31 4.57 0.04
CA GLU A 81 -18.17 5.41 -0.79
C GLU A 81 -18.50 6.76 -0.14
N ASP A 82 -18.78 6.76 1.15
CA ASP A 82 -19.10 7.95 1.94
C ASP A 82 -17.90 8.47 2.75
N LEU A 83 -16.70 7.94 2.52
CA LEU A 83 -15.51 8.28 3.28
C LEU A 83 -14.93 9.63 2.83
N GLU A 84 -14.78 10.56 3.75
CA GLU A 84 -14.23 11.88 3.50
C GLU A 84 -12.75 11.96 3.89
N LEU A 85 -11.97 12.76 3.18
CA LEU A 85 -10.57 13.09 3.47
C LEU A 85 -10.36 13.44 4.96
N LYS A 86 -11.24 14.29 5.51
CA LYS A 86 -11.18 14.76 6.91
C LYS A 86 -11.20 13.59 7.91
N SER A 87 -12.00 12.57 7.63
CA SER A 87 -12.12 11.39 8.50
C SER A 87 -10.82 10.56 8.49
N VAL A 88 -10.23 10.38 7.32
CA VAL A 88 -8.95 9.67 7.16
C VAL A 88 -7.82 10.46 7.84
N LYS A 89 -7.72 11.77 7.61
CA LYS A 89 -6.70 12.63 8.24
C LYS A 89 -6.76 12.59 9.77
N LYS A 90 -7.95 12.59 10.34
CA LYS A 90 -8.11 12.47 11.79
C LYS A 90 -7.53 11.16 12.33
N LYS A 91 -7.76 10.06 11.62
CA LYS A 91 -7.23 8.74 12.00
C LYS A 91 -5.76 8.58 11.66
N TYR A 92 -5.29 9.17 10.56
CA TYR A 92 -3.89 9.19 10.18
C TYR A 92 -3.00 9.79 11.29
N LYS A 93 -3.44 10.88 11.92
CA LYS A 93 -2.73 11.53 13.04
C LYS A 93 -2.72 10.69 14.33
N SER A 94 -3.58 9.70 14.43
CA SER A 94 -3.63 8.81 15.59
C SER A 94 -2.67 7.63 15.40
N HIS A 95 -1.47 7.72 15.93
CA HIS A 95 -0.43 6.70 15.75
C HIS A 95 -0.81 5.31 16.26
N GLY A 96 -1.71 5.22 17.24
CA GLY A 96 -2.25 3.95 17.73
C GLY A 96 -3.26 3.30 16.79
N PHE A 97 -3.85 4.07 15.86
CA PHE A 97 -4.79 3.57 14.88
C PHE A 97 -4.03 3.01 13.67
N ALA A 98 -4.37 1.80 13.24
CA ALA A 98 -3.70 1.11 12.14
C ALA A 98 -2.16 1.18 12.30
N ALA A 99 -1.67 0.80 13.49
CA ALA A 99 -0.25 0.92 13.86
C ALA A 99 0.67 0.06 12.96
N GLY A 100 0.12 -0.93 12.27
CA GLY A 100 0.84 -1.73 11.27
C GLY A 100 1.14 -0.99 9.97
N CYS A 101 0.41 0.09 9.67
CA CYS A 101 0.62 0.91 8.47
C CYS A 101 1.69 1.97 8.74
N SER A 102 2.78 1.94 8.00
CA SER A 102 3.90 2.86 8.16
C SER A 102 3.59 4.24 7.55
N ARG A 103 3.44 5.26 8.42
CA ARG A 103 3.26 6.65 8.00
C ARG A 103 4.49 7.18 7.25
N GLU A 104 5.66 6.75 7.67
CA GLU A 104 6.93 7.12 7.03
C GLU A 104 7.01 6.65 5.57
N VAL A 105 6.54 5.44 5.28
CA VAL A 105 6.47 4.91 3.91
C VAL A 105 5.48 5.73 3.08
N ILE A 106 4.31 6.05 3.63
CA ILE A 106 3.29 6.85 2.96
C ILE A 106 3.82 8.26 2.63
N GLU A 107 4.46 8.92 3.58
CA GLU A 107 5.03 10.26 3.41
C GLU A 107 6.17 10.25 2.39
N ARG A 108 7.08 9.28 2.47
CA ARG A 108 8.14 9.10 1.48
C ARG A 108 7.59 8.83 0.08
N GLY A 109 6.53 8.05 -0.03
CA GLY A 109 5.85 7.80 -1.30
C GLY A 109 5.22 9.05 -1.90
N ALA A 110 4.59 9.89 -1.07
CA ALA A 110 4.07 11.19 -1.48
C ALA A 110 5.18 12.11 -1.99
N GLU A 111 6.32 12.17 -1.29
CA GLU A 111 7.50 12.94 -1.72
C GLU A 111 8.05 12.45 -3.07
N MET A 112 8.14 11.12 -3.28
CA MET A 112 8.59 10.55 -4.56
C MET A 112 7.70 10.92 -5.74
N LEU A 113 6.40 11.12 -5.49
CA LEU A 113 5.41 11.55 -6.48
C LEU A 113 5.37 13.08 -6.64
N GLY A 114 5.97 13.84 -5.73
CA GLY A 114 5.82 15.29 -5.66
C GLY A 114 4.41 15.73 -5.25
N TRP A 115 3.68 14.91 -4.54
CA TRP A 115 2.32 15.15 -4.06
C TRP A 115 2.33 15.50 -2.58
N ASP A 116 1.41 16.37 -2.17
CA ASP A 116 1.12 16.52 -0.76
C ASP A 116 0.27 15.35 -0.24
N LEU A 117 0.31 15.13 1.07
CA LEU A 117 -0.38 14.01 1.71
C LEU A 117 -1.90 14.05 1.51
N ASP A 118 -2.50 15.22 1.46
CA ASP A 118 -3.93 15.38 1.28
C ASP A 118 -4.36 14.92 -0.11
N THR A 119 -3.61 15.33 -1.12
CA THR A 119 -3.79 14.88 -2.51
C THR A 119 -3.64 13.38 -2.63
N LEU A 120 -2.60 12.79 -2.01
CA LEU A 120 -2.39 11.35 -2.04
C LEU A 120 -3.57 10.59 -1.41
N ILE A 121 -4.03 11.01 -0.24
CA ILE A 121 -5.18 10.38 0.45
C ILE A 121 -6.45 10.51 -0.39
N GLU A 122 -6.72 11.68 -0.93
CA GLU A 122 -7.93 11.94 -1.74
C GLU A 122 -7.95 11.10 -3.01
N GLN A 123 -6.87 11.07 -3.76
CA GLN A 123 -6.75 10.25 -4.96
C GLN A 123 -6.87 8.76 -4.65
N THR A 124 -6.30 8.30 -3.53
CA THR A 124 -6.43 6.91 -3.10
C THR A 124 -7.88 6.56 -2.74
N ILE A 125 -8.61 7.44 -2.04
CA ILE A 125 -10.04 7.23 -1.75
C ILE A 125 -10.84 7.13 -3.05
N LEU A 126 -10.59 8.02 -4.01
CA LEU A 126 -11.27 8.00 -5.31
C LEU A 126 -11.00 6.72 -6.09
N ALA A 127 -9.75 6.27 -6.12
CA ALA A 127 -9.37 5.02 -6.75
C ALA A 127 -10.03 3.80 -6.09
N MET A 128 -10.07 3.77 -4.75
CA MET A 128 -10.74 2.70 -4.00
C MET A 128 -12.25 2.67 -4.27
N ARG A 129 -12.91 3.83 -4.40
CA ARG A 129 -14.32 3.90 -4.81
C ARG A 129 -14.53 3.35 -6.21
N ALA A 130 -13.69 3.75 -7.15
CA ALA A 130 -13.78 3.26 -8.52
C ALA A 130 -13.63 1.74 -8.60
N SER A 131 -12.77 1.13 -7.78
CA SER A 131 -12.54 -0.31 -7.77
C SER A 131 -13.74 -1.14 -7.28
N ILE A 132 -14.66 -0.57 -6.50
CA ILE A 132 -15.87 -1.27 -6.04
C ILE A 132 -16.82 -1.55 -7.21
N HIS A 133 -16.75 -0.75 -8.26
CA HIS A 133 -17.66 -0.83 -9.41
C HIS A 133 -17.03 -1.55 -10.61
N VAL A 134 -15.85 -2.13 -10.46
CA VAL A 134 -15.20 -2.96 -11.48
C VAL A 134 -15.70 -4.40 -11.27
N GLU A 135 -16.69 -4.81 -12.04
CA GLU A 135 -17.10 -6.22 -12.18
C GLU A 135 -16.23 -6.93 -13.24
#